data_8fbfe3105fab2b2bb5f0c0bef2ebbf1d
#
_entry.id   8fbfe3105fab2b2bb5f0c0bef2ebbf1d
#
_cell.length_a   1.000
_cell.length_b   1.000
_cell.length_c   1.000
_cell.angle_alpha   90.00
_cell.angle_beta   90.00
_cell.angle_gamma   90.00
#
_symmetry.space_group_name_H-M   'P 1'
#
loop_
_entity.id
_entity.type
_entity.pdbx_description
1 polymer ?
#
loop_
_entity_poly.entity_id
_entity_poly.type
_entity_poly.pdbx_seq_one_letter_code
_entity_poly.pdbx_strand_id
1 'polypeptide(L)'
;MIVKHPEDWVTPIKKQEEKKTTKTQGVKDEERSNKNSQNRTIQKIYEITRSNMWEYFITLTFDPKKVDSFNYEEVTKKLVNWLHNVKACYAPDLRYIVVPELHKSGRYHFHGMLANCGNMEFVDSGKVTASGDPIYNIGNYNLGFTTATKVKDNQKVSAYITKYITKELCASTTGKKRYWASRNLDKAVIEEYVLKKSEINDMIESLTENIDYAKTLDIPMLDQKVRIYEVKDNV
;
A
#
# COMPACT_ATOMS: atom_id res chain seq x y z
N MET A 1 -7.29 13.92 -1.12
CA MET A 1 -8.37 13.49 -2.04
C MET A 1 -7.75 13.03 -3.36
N ILE A 2 -8.30 12.00 -4.00
CA ILE A 2 -7.88 11.54 -5.35
C ILE A 2 -9.09 11.66 -6.26
N VAL A 3 -8.95 12.43 -7.34
CA VAL A 3 -9.99 12.60 -8.36
C VAL A 3 -9.58 11.87 -9.62
N LYS A 4 -10.47 11.04 -10.17
CA LYS A 4 -10.27 10.33 -11.45
C LYS A 4 -11.46 10.61 -12.34
N HIS A 5 -11.21 11.06 -13.57
CA HIS A 5 -12.27 11.24 -14.53
C HIS A 5 -11.81 10.89 -15.96
N PRO A 6 -12.68 10.39 -16.84
CA PRO A 6 -12.38 10.25 -18.26
C PRO A 6 -12.31 11.62 -18.94
N GLU A 7 -11.39 11.80 -19.89
CA GLU A 7 -11.21 13.06 -20.63
C GLU A 7 -12.36 13.35 -21.60
N ASP A 8 -12.91 12.31 -22.22
CA ASP A 8 -14.03 12.44 -23.17
C ASP A 8 -15.18 11.53 -22.73
N TRP A 9 -16.33 12.15 -22.41
CA TRP A 9 -17.56 11.43 -22.13
C TRP A 9 -18.26 11.07 -23.42
N VAL A 10 -18.19 9.84 -23.83
CA VAL A 10 -19.12 9.25 -24.79
C VAL A 10 -20.27 8.64 -24.00
N THR A 11 -21.49 8.98 -24.42
CA THR A 11 -22.80 8.50 -23.94
C THR A 11 -22.80 7.17 -23.20
N PRO A 12 -23.65 7.01 -22.16
CA PRO A 12 -23.70 5.80 -21.35
C PRO A 12 -23.79 4.57 -22.27
N ILE A 13 -22.82 3.69 -22.11
CA ILE A 13 -22.84 2.39 -22.79
C ILE A 13 -24.16 1.74 -22.39
N LYS A 14 -25.10 1.62 -23.35
CA LYS A 14 -26.29 0.78 -23.20
C LYS A 14 -25.77 -0.55 -22.66
N LYS A 15 -26.29 -1.01 -21.51
CA LYS A 15 -26.04 -2.37 -21.02
C LYS A 15 -26.27 -3.29 -22.21
N GLN A 16 -25.18 -3.75 -22.79
CA GLN A 16 -25.27 -4.85 -23.74
C GLN A 16 -25.76 -6.04 -22.93
N GLU A 17 -26.89 -6.58 -23.33
CA GLU A 17 -27.39 -7.84 -22.85
C GLU A 17 -26.23 -8.85 -22.82
N GLU A 18 -26.05 -9.51 -21.70
CA GLU A 18 -25.03 -10.53 -21.50
C GLU A 18 -25.17 -11.59 -22.62
N LYS A 19 -24.39 -11.42 -23.66
CA LYS A 19 -24.09 -12.54 -24.54
C LYS A 19 -23.37 -13.57 -23.66
N LYS A 20 -24.05 -14.68 -23.35
CA LYS A 20 -23.42 -15.87 -22.78
C LYS A 20 -22.25 -16.26 -23.68
N THR A 21 -21.08 -15.71 -23.40
CA THR A 21 -19.84 -16.14 -24.02
C THR A 21 -19.57 -17.54 -23.50
N THR A 22 -19.71 -18.51 -24.37
CA THR A 22 -19.11 -19.83 -24.19
C THR A 22 -17.69 -19.64 -23.71
N LYS A 23 -17.39 -20.21 -22.54
CA LYS A 23 -16.04 -20.21 -21.94
C LYS A 23 -15.11 -20.94 -22.91
N THR A 24 -14.54 -20.24 -23.86
CA THR A 24 -13.29 -20.66 -24.48
C THR A 24 -12.26 -20.63 -23.33
N GLN A 25 -11.71 -21.79 -23.01
CA GLN A 25 -10.53 -21.91 -22.14
C GLN A 25 -9.36 -21.24 -22.86
N GLY A 26 -9.32 -19.91 -22.81
CA GLY A 26 -8.15 -19.16 -23.24
C GLY A 26 -7.02 -19.47 -22.27
N VAL A 27 -5.85 -19.75 -22.83
CA VAL A 27 -4.59 -19.75 -22.09
C VAL A 27 -4.59 -18.48 -21.23
N LYS A 28 -4.60 -18.63 -19.91
CA LYS A 28 -4.51 -17.49 -18.99
C LYS A 28 -3.19 -16.81 -19.31
N ASP A 29 -3.26 -15.58 -19.77
CA ASP A 29 -2.09 -14.72 -19.87
C ASP A 29 -1.61 -14.43 -18.43
N GLU A 30 -0.69 -15.27 -17.96
CA GLU A 30 -0.18 -15.25 -16.58
C GLU A 30 0.49 -13.93 -16.27
N GLU A 31 1.19 -13.33 -17.23
CA GLU A 31 1.87 -12.05 -17.05
C GLU A 31 0.86 -10.94 -16.82
N ARG A 32 -0.20 -10.88 -17.62
CA ARG A 32 -1.30 -9.92 -17.46
C ARG A 32 -2.03 -10.13 -16.14
N SER A 33 -2.27 -11.37 -15.75
CA SER A 33 -2.92 -11.72 -14.48
C SER A 33 -2.09 -11.27 -13.29
N ASN A 34 -0.78 -11.52 -13.33
CA ASN A 34 0.16 -11.12 -12.28
C ASN A 34 0.28 -9.60 -12.17
N LYS A 35 0.36 -8.88 -13.30
CA LYS A 35 0.37 -7.41 -13.33
C LYS A 35 -0.92 -6.82 -12.76
N ASN A 36 -2.07 -7.36 -13.10
CA ASN A 36 -3.35 -6.92 -12.55
C ASN A 36 -3.43 -7.18 -11.04
N SER A 37 -2.95 -8.34 -10.58
CA SER A 37 -2.88 -8.69 -9.16
C SER A 37 -1.94 -7.75 -8.39
N GLN A 38 -0.78 -7.42 -8.97
CA GLN A 38 0.16 -6.45 -8.41
C GLN A 38 -0.48 -5.06 -8.27
N ASN A 39 -1.09 -4.55 -9.34
CA ASN A 39 -1.71 -3.22 -9.34
C ASN A 39 -2.84 -3.11 -8.31
N ARG A 40 -3.68 -4.14 -8.18
CA ARG A 40 -4.74 -4.19 -7.16
C ARG A 40 -4.15 -4.16 -5.74
N THR A 41 -3.06 -4.89 -5.52
CA THR A 41 -2.37 -4.92 -4.22
C THR A 41 -1.80 -3.53 -3.89
N ILE A 42 -1.10 -2.91 -4.84
CA ILE A 42 -0.54 -1.56 -4.70
C ILE A 42 -1.65 -0.55 -4.39
N GLN A 43 -2.71 -0.55 -5.18
CA GLN A 43 -3.84 0.37 -4.97
C GLN A 43 -4.43 0.19 -3.57
N LYS A 44 -4.66 -1.05 -3.14
CA LYS A 44 -5.25 -1.33 -1.83
C LYS A 44 -4.37 -0.88 -0.67
N ILE A 45 -3.06 -1.11 -0.76
CA ILE A 45 -2.10 -0.63 0.24
C ILE A 45 -2.11 0.91 0.27
N TYR A 46 -2.08 1.55 -0.90
CA TYR A 46 -2.10 3.01 -0.99
C TYR A 46 -3.37 3.62 -0.40
N GLU A 47 -4.55 3.07 -0.71
CA GLU A 47 -5.83 3.48 -0.11
C GLU A 47 -5.79 3.40 1.42
N ILE A 48 -5.33 2.26 1.97
CA ILE A 48 -5.24 2.08 3.41
C ILE A 48 -4.27 3.09 4.02
N THR A 49 -3.10 3.26 3.43
CA THR A 49 -2.07 4.11 4.01
C THR A 49 -2.41 5.59 3.95
N ARG A 50 -3.11 6.04 2.89
CA ARG A 50 -3.58 7.43 2.75
C ARG A 50 -4.76 7.77 3.66
N SER A 51 -5.55 6.79 4.03
CA SER A 51 -6.72 6.99 4.90
C SER A 51 -6.40 6.97 6.40
N ASN A 52 -5.13 6.80 6.76
CA ASN A 52 -4.71 6.68 8.16
C ASN A 52 -3.46 7.53 8.42
N MET A 53 -3.36 8.05 9.64
CA MET A 53 -2.14 8.73 10.12
C MET A 53 -1.20 7.72 10.77
N TRP A 54 0.10 7.89 10.54
CA TRP A 54 1.14 6.95 10.96
C TRP A 54 2.20 7.64 11.80
N GLU A 55 2.70 6.94 12.83
CA GLU A 55 3.74 7.44 13.73
C GLU A 55 5.14 6.98 13.28
N TYR A 56 5.26 5.72 12.89
CA TYR A 56 6.54 5.12 12.52
C TYR A 56 6.46 4.36 11.20
N PHE A 57 7.52 4.52 10.39
CA PHE A 57 7.86 3.59 9.32
C PHE A 57 8.88 2.59 9.84
N ILE A 58 8.65 1.30 9.65
CA ILE A 58 9.47 0.23 10.21
C ILE A 58 10.03 -0.70 9.13
N THR A 59 11.18 -1.29 9.43
CA THR A 59 11.73 -2.43 8.72
C THR A 59 12.01 -3.55 9.71
N LEU A 60 11.57 -4.76 9.38
CA LEU A 60 11.79 -5.96 10.17
C LEU A 60 12.66 -6.93 9.36
N THR A 61 13.80 -7.28 9.91
CA THR A 61 14.76 -8.23 9.33
C THR A 61 14.88 -9.44 10.26
N PHE A 62 14.92 -10.63 9.70
CA PHE A 62 15.04 -11.85 10.48
C PHE A 62 16.50 -12.27 10.69
N ASP A 63 16.80 -12.73 11.89
CA ASP A 63 18.07 -13.39 12.20
C ASP A 63 18.03 -14.81 11.60
N PRO A 64 18.95 -15.15 10.69
CA PRO A 64 18.97 -16.47 10.07
C PRO A 64 19.22 -17.64 11.02
N LYS A 65 19.70 -17.36 12.25
CA LYS A 65 19.80 -18.37 13.32
C LYS A 65 18.46 -18.68 13.99
N LYS A 66 17.45 -17.83 13.82
CA LYS A 66 16.15 -17.93 14.48
C LYS A 66 15.01 -18.24 13.51
N VAL A 67 15.12 -17.78 12.26
CA VAL A 67 14.03 -17.86 11.26
C VAL A 67 14.64 -18.09 9.90
N ASP A 68 14.12 -19.06 9.16
CA ASP A 68 14.45 -19.22 7.75
C ASP A 68 13.79 -18.09 6.93
N SER A 69 14.58 -17.06 6.65
CA SER A 69 14.10 -15.89 5.91
C SER A 69 13.91 -16.11 4.41
N PHE A 70 14.22 -17.29 3.88
CA PHE A 70 13.88 -17.69 2.52
C PHE A 70 12.50 -18.34 2.42
N ASN A 71 11.96 -18.82 3.55
CA ASN A 71 10.66 -19.46 3.60
C ASN A 71 9.55 -18.43 3.89
N TYR A 72 8.75 -18.12 2.88
CA TYR A 72 7.66 -17.14 2.99
C TYR A 72 6.63 -17.49 4.07
N GLU A 73 6.30 -18.77 4.22
CA GLU A 73 5.28 -19.22 5.18
C GLU A 73 5.79 -19.11 6.62
N GLU A 74 7.07 -19.43 6.83
CA GLU A 74 7.68 -19.29 8.15
C GLU A 74 7.77 -17.82 8.56
N VAL A 75 8.32 -16.94 7.71
CA VAL A 75 8.44 -15.51 8.05
C VAL A 75 7.09 -14.86 8.28
N THR A 76 6.06 -15.22 7.50
CA THR A 76 4.72 -14.67 7.68
C THR A 76 4.05 -15.15 8.96
N LYS A 77 4.23 -16.43 9.33
CA LYS A 77 3.77 -16.96 10.61
C LYS A 77 4.44 -16.26 11.80
N LYS A 78 5.76 -16.05 11.73
CA LYS A 78 6.51 -15.32 12.76
C LYS A 78 6.05 -13.86 12.87
N LEU A 79 5.83 -13.17 11.74
CA LEU A 79 5.28 -11.82 11.73
C LEU A 79 3.92 -11.74 12.43
N VAL A 80 2.99 -12.63 12.06
CA VAL A 80 1.63 -12.63 12.62
C VAL A 80 1.66 -12.86 14.12
N ASN A 81 2.47 -13.81 14.59
CA ASN A 81 2.62 -14.09 16.01
C ASN A 81 3.21 -12.89 16.75
N TRP A 82 4.22 -12.23 16.19
CA TRP A 82 4.78 -11.03 16.79
C TRP A 82 3.75 -9.90 16.89
N LEU A 83 2.99 -9.62 15.80
CA LEU A 83 1.93 -8.60 15.81
C LEU A 83 0.84 -8.91 16.85
N HIS A 84 0.46 -10.17 17.00
CA HIS A 84 -0.50 -10.57 18.04
C HIS A 84 0.05 -10.32 19.45
N ASN A 85 1.31 -10.69 19.70
CA ASN A 85 1.95 -10.47 20.98
C ASN A 85 2.08 -8.98 21.31
N VAL A 86 2.47 -8.15 20.34
CA VAL A 86 2.55 -6.71 20.50
C VAL A 86 1.19 -6.12 20.89
N LYS A 87 0.12 -6.51 20.18
CA LYS A 87 -1.23 -6.06 20.53
C LYS A 87 -1.68 -6.53 21.91
N ALA A 88 -1.38 -7.75 22.27
CA ALA A 88 -1.82 -8.30 23.56
C ALA A 88 -1.08 -7.69 24.75
N CYS A 89 0.21 -7.40 24.62
CA CYS A 89 1.07 -7.06 25.74
C CYS A 89 1.43 -5.57 25.82
N TYR A 90 1.49 -4.86 24.69
CA TYR A 90 2.08 -3.53 24.66
C TYR A 90 1.19 -2.47 24.06
N ALA A 91 0.40 -2.79 23.03
CA ALA A 91 -0.38 -1.81 22.27
C ALA A 91 -1.71 -2.42 21.78
N PRO A 92 -2.74 -2.54 22.64
CA PRO A 92 -4.04 -3.14 22.28
C PRO A 92 -4.69 -2.48 21.06
N ASP A 93 -4.53 -1.17 20.94
CA ASP A 93 -5.10 -0.36 19.87
C ASP A 93 -4.14 -0.15 18.68
N LEU A 94 -3.06 -0.92 18.63
CA LEU A 94 -2.07 -0.81 17.54
C LEU A 94 -2.74 -0.83 16.18
N ARG A 95 -2.47 0.21 15.41
CA ARG A 95 -2.76 0.30 13.98
C ARG A 95 -1.52 -0.07 13.20
N TYR A 96 -1.65 -0.93 12.23
CA TYR A 96 -0.52 -1.32 11.40
C TYR A 96 -0.93 -1.70 9.99
N ILE A 97 -0.01 -1.46 9.06
CA ILE A 97 0.06 -2.13 7.78
C ILE A 97 1.49 -2.59 7.55
N VAL A 98 1.67 -3.85 7.15
CA VAL A 98 2.99 -4.46 6.92
C VAL A 98 2.98 -5.17 5.58
N VAL A 99 4.01 -4.96 4.79
CA VAL A 99 4.22 -5.55 3.45
C VAL A 99 5.54 -6.30 3.40
N PRO A 100 5.62 -7.43 2.71
CA PRO A 100 6.87 -8.15 2.50
C PRO A 100 7.69 -7.46 1.40
N GLU A 101 8.99 -7.57 1.50
CA GLU A 101 9.95 -7.32 0.44
C GLU A 101 10.70 -8.61 0.14
N LEU A 102 10.84 -8.97 -1.13
CA LEU A 102 11.79 -9.98 -1.57
C LEU A 102 13.11 -9.29 -1.92
N HIS A 103 14.08 -9.40 -1.03
CA HIS A 103 15.40 -8.83 -1.24
C HIS A 103 16.16 -9.58 -2.36
N LYS A 104 17.13 -8.93 -3.00
CA LYS A 104 17.95 -9.51 -4.08
C LYS A 104 18.69 -10.81 -3.69
N SER A 105 18.93 -11.01 -2.40
CA SER A 105 19.50 -12.25 -1.86
C SER A 105 18.50 -13.41 -1.79
N GLY A 106 17.23 -13.20 -2.15
CA GLY A 106 16.14 -14.17 -1.99
C GLY A 106 15.51 -14.19 -0.60
N ARG A 107 16.00 -13.39 0.35
CA ARG A 107 15.46 -13.31 1.71
C ARG A 107 14.27 -12.38 1.76
N TYR A 108 13.31 -12.70 2.62
CA TYR A 108 12.18 -11.82 2.91
C TYR A 108 12.49 -10.89 4.09
N HIS A 109 12.17 -9.62 3.89
CA HIS A 109 12.09 -8.58 4.90
C HIS A 109 10.64 -8.11 4.98
N PHE A 110 10.31 -7.36 6.01
CA PHE A 110 9.01 -6.69 6.08
C PHE A 110 9.20 -5.19 6.31
N HIS A 111 8.42 -4.39 5.59
CA HIS A 111 8.28 -2.97 5.82
C HIS A 111 6.87 -2.68 6.29
N GLY A 112 6.72 -1.69 7.16
CA GLY A 112 5.41 -1.40 7.69
C GLY A 112 5.28 0.02 8.19
N MET A 113 4.06 0.35 8.53
CA MET A 113 3.70 1.60 9.19
C MET A 113 2.91 1.25 10.44
N LEU A 114 3.24 1.93 11.55
CA LEU A 114 2.63 1.74 12.85
C LEU A 114 2.04 3.07 13.35
N ALA A 115 0.92 2.98 14.05
CA ALA A 115 0.34 4.05 14.86
C ALA A 115 -0.35 3.47 16.10
N ASN A 116 -0.64 4.30 17.09
CA ASN A 116 -1.14 3.90 18.40
C ASN A 116 -0.23 2.85 19.05
N CYS A 117 1.07 3.16 19.06
CA CYS A 117 2.13 2.23 19.47
C CYS A 117 2.11 1.89 20.98
N GLY A 118 1.29 2.57 21.79
CA GLY A 118 1.11 2.28 23.23
C GLY A 118 2.43 2.21 23.99
N ASN A 119 2.67 1.08 24.65
CA ASN A 119 3.88 0.81 25.43
C ASN A 119 4.95 0.05 24.64
N MET A 120 4.94 0.12 23.30
CA MET A 120 6.04 -0.42 22.51
C MET A 120 7.33 0.35 22.79
N GLU A 121 8.43 -0.38 22.90
CA GLU A 121 9.74 0.19 23.18
C GLU A 121 10.46 0.55 21.89
N PHE A 122 10.82 1.83 21.71
CA PHE A 122 11.63 2.34 20.63
C PHE A 122 12.97 2.86 21.20
N VAL A 123 14.02 2.06 21.07
CA VAL A 123 15.36 2.35 21.59
C VAL A 123 16.15 3.08 20.52
N ASP A 124 16.75 4.23 20.87
CA ASP A 124 17.62 4.95 19.96
C ASP A 124 18.80 4.04 19.54
N SER A 125 19.00 3.90 18.25
CA SER A 125 20.08 3.07 17.71
C SER A 125 21.43 3.81 17.65
N GLY A 126 21.48 5.10 17.95
CA GLY A 126 22.62 5.98 17.73
C GLY A 126 22.91 6.29 16.25
N LYS A 127 22.02 5.89 15.34
CA LYS A 127 22.14 6.13 13.89
C LYS A 127 21.07 7.11 13.42
N VAL A 128 21.38 7.76 12.32
CA VAL A 128 20.45 8.69 11.65
C VAL A 128 20.23 8.29 10.19
N THR A 129 19.12 8.72 9.62
CA THR A 129 18.84 8.63 8.19
C THR A 129 19.72 9.60 7.41
N ALA A 130 19.72 9.52 6.07
CA ALA A 130 20.39 10.49 5.21
C ALA A 130 19.88 11.94 5.39
N SER A 131 18.64 12.11 5.88
CA SER A 131 18.06 13.42 6.24
C SER A 131 18.37 13.86 7.68
N GLY A 132 19.16 13.09 8.45
CA GLY A 132 19.52 13.41 9.83
C GLY A 132 18.49 12.97 10.88
N ASP A 133 17.44 12.23 10.50
CA ASP A 133 16.41 11.78 11.42
C ASP A 133 16.87 10.58 12.26
N PRO A 134 16.56 10.52 13.56
CA PRO A 134 16.93 9.39 14.41
C PRO A 134 16.31 8.07 13.91
N ILE A 135 17.11 7.00 13.99
CA ILE A 135 16.67 5.63 13.73
C ILE A 135 16.58 4.90 15.06
N TYR A 136 15.44 4.28 15.31
CA TYR A 136 15.17 3.48 16.50
C TYR A 136 15.16 2.00 16.19
N ASN A 137 15.49 1.17 17.19
CA ASN A 137 15.22 -0.26 17.19
C ASN A 137 13.93 -0.54 17.99
N ILE A 138 13.17 -1.57 17.59
CA ILE A 138 11.98 -2.01 18.34
C ILE A 138 12.43 -3.03 19.38
N GLY A 139 12.43 -2.65 20.66
CA GLY A 139 12.91 -3.49 21.78
C GLY A 139 12.09 -4.77 21.94
N ASN A 140 10.81 -4.73 21.62
CA ASN A 140 9.91 -5.88 21.71
C ASN A 140 9.99 -6.85 20.50
N TYR A 141 10.99 -6.70 19.60
CA TYR A 141 11.22 -7.57 18.46
C TYR A 141 12.45 -8.46 18.69
N ASN A 142 12.21 -9.73 18.95
CA ASN A 142 13.26 -10.70 19.28
C ASN A 142 13.63 -11.65 18.12
N LEU A 143 13.06 -11.44 16.93
CA LEU A 143 13.25 -12.32 15.76
C LEU A 143 14.44 -11.93 14.89
N GLY A 144 15.06 -10.79 15.16
CA GLY A 144 16.19 -10.30 14.39
C GLY A 144 16.45 -8.81 14.60
N PHE A 145 16.72 -8.09 13.54
CA PHE A 145 17.06 -6.66 13.54
C PHE A 145 15.90 -5.81 13.06
N THR A 146 15.76 -4.60 13.63
CA THR A 146 14.72 -3.66 13.22
C THR A 146 15.26 -2.26 12.99
N THR A 147 14.58 -1.49 12.17
CA THR A 147 14.69 -0.04 12.15
C THR A 147 13.29 0.57 12.23
N ALA A 148 13.17 1.69 12.94
CA ALA A 148 11.96 2.49 12.99
C ALA A 148 12.35 3.97 12.84
N THR A 149 11.64 4.71 11.99
CA THR A 149 11.80 6.15 11.80
C THR A 149 10.46 6.83 11.97
N LYS A 150 10.42 8.01 12.60
CA LYS A 150 9.17 8.78 12.73
C LYS A 150 8.68 9.23 11.36
N VAL A 151 7.38 9.10 11.13
CA VAL A 151 6.73 9.61 9.92
C VAL A 151 6.54 11.12 10.07
N LYS A 152 7.09 11.89 9.13
CA LYS A 152 6.94 13.34 9.06
C LYS A 152 5.95 13.78 7.98
N ASP A 153 5.85 12.95 6.93
CA ASP A 153 5.00 13.22 5.77
C ASP A 153 4.25 11.93 5.42
N ASN A 154 2.97 11.92 5.80
CA ASN A 154 2.11 10.74 5.63
C ASN A 154 1.87 10.41 4.16
N GLN A 155 1.82 11.42 3.30
CA GLN A 155 1.59 11.26 1.87
C GLN A 155 2.78 10.58 1.20
N LYS A 156 4.00 11.07 1.46
CA LYS A 156 5.22 10.48 0.89
C LYS A 156 5.44 9.06 1.35
N VAL A 157 5.24 8.76 2.64
CA VAL A 157 5.44 7.40 3.15
C VAL A 157 4.38 6.43 2.64
N SER A 158 3.15 6.90 2.37
CA SER A 158 2.08 6.10 1.77
C SER A 158 2.41 5.67 0.34
N ALA A 159 3.01 6.53 -0.46
CA ALA A 159 3.51 6.17 -1.77
C ALA A 159 4.75 5.26 -1.68
N TYR A 160 5.64 5.54 -0.73
CA TYR A 160 6.89 4.82 -0.57
C TYR A 160 6.70 3.33 -0.23
N ILE A 161 5.78 2.97 0.64
CA ILE A 161 5.58 1.57 1.06
C ILE A 161 5.15 0.67 -0.10
N THR A 162 4.47 1.22 -1.11
CA THR A 162 3.98 0.44 -2.26
C THR A 162 5.09 -0.07 -3.17
N LYS A 163 6.29 0.54 -3.14
CA LYS A 163 7.44 0.13 -3.97
C LYS A 163 7.90 -1.30 -3.70
N TYR A 164 7.63 -1.82 -2.49
CA TYR A 164 8.03 -3.17 -2.10
C TYR A 164 7.20 -4.27 -2.75
N ILE A 165 6.05 -3.91 -3.35
CA ILE A 165 5.20 -4.84 -4.09
C ILE A 165 5.73 -4.96 -5.53
N THR A 166 6.84 -5.67 -5.69
CA THR A 166 7.49 -5.87 -6.98
C THR A 166 6.87 -7.03 -7.78
N LYS A 167 7.24 -7.13 -9.06
CA LYS A 167 6.82 -8.25 -9.93
C LYS A 167 7.34 -9.58 -9.39
N GLU A 168 8.59 -9.60 -8.94
CA GLU A 168 9.27 -10.77 -8.41
C GLU A 168 8.59 -11.26 -7.13
N LEU A 169 8.24 -10.35 -6.21
CA LEU A 169 7.46 -10.69 -5.03
C LEU A 169 6.10 -11.28 -5.43
N CYS A 170 5.42 -10.67 -6.38
CA CYS A 170 4.10 -11.14 -6.82
C CYS A 170 4.15 -12.51 -7.48
N ALA A 171 5.20 -12.81 -8.23
CA ALA A 171 5.42 -14.13 -8.82
C ALA A 171 5.71 -15.19 -7.75
N SER A 172 6.58 -14.89 -6.78
CA SER A 172 6.95 -15.82 -5.69
C SER A 172 5.83 -16.06 -4.68
N THR A 173 4.83 -15.18 -4.64
CA THR A 173 3.72 -15.22 -3.68
C THR A 173 2.36 -15.39 -4.34
N THR A 174 2.30 -16.01 -5.51
CA THR A 174 1.03 -16.29 -6.21
C THR A 174 0.08 -17.07 -5.31
N GLY A 175 -1.16 -16.57 -5.17
CA GLY A 175 -2.17 -17.16 -4.28
C GLY A 175 -1.94 -16.89 -2.78
N LYS A 176 -0.86 -16.24 -2.38
CA LYS A 176 -0.53 -15.91 -0.98
C LYS A 176 -0.87 -14.46 -0.64
N LYS A 177 -1.06 -14.20 0.64
CA LYS A 177 -1.32 -12.85 1.18
C LYS A 177 -0.06 -11.99 1.07
N ARG A 178 -0.18 -10.74 0.62
CA ARG A 178 0.94 -9.82 0.36
C ARG A 178 0.95 -8.56 1.22
N TYR A 179 0.05 -8.43 2.18
CA TYR A 179 0.08 -7.39 3.22
C TYR A 179 -0.74 -7.83 4.43
N TRP A 180 -0.41 -7.30 5.58
CA TRP A 180 -1.12 -7.48 6.84
C TRP A 180 -1.52 -6.12 7.36
N ALA A 181 -2.79 -5.93 7.62
CA ALA A 181 -3.34 -4.69 8.14
C ALA A 181 -4.23 -4.98 9.35
N SER A 182 -4.18 -4.11 10.35
CA SER A 182 -5.06 -4.21 11.51
C SER A 182 -6.51 -3.90 11.13
N ARG A 183 -7.47 -4.39 11.92
CA ARG A 183 -8.90 -4.25 11.61
C ARG A 183 -9.47 -2.88 11.99
N ASN A 184 -8.77 -2.13 12.84
CA ASN A 184 -9.16 -0.81 13.35
C ASN A 184 -8.63 0.35 12.51
N LEU A 185 -8.35 0.12 11.23
CA LEU A 185 -7.96 1.15 10.27
C LEU A 185 -9.18 1.83 9.66
N ASP A 186 -9.04 3.12 9.42
CA ASP A 186 -10.02 3.89 8.66
C ASP A 186 -10.00 3.45 7.19
N LYS A 187 -11.17 3.45 6.58
CA LYS A 187 -11.36 3.09 5.17
C LYS A 187 -11.42 4.34 4.32
N ALA A 188 -10.90 4.27 3.10
CA ALA A 188 -11.10 5.34 2.12
C ALA A 188 -12.60 5.52 1.86
N VAL A 189 -13.05 6.77 1.90
CA VAL A 189 -14.38 7.14 1.42
C VAL A 189 -14.28 7.29 -0.09
N ILE A 190 -15.13 6.56 -0.82
CA ILE A 190 -15.20 6.61 -2.29
C ILE A 190 -16.56 7.17 -2.65
N GLU A 191 -16.55 8.29 -3.35
CA GLU A 191 -17.75 8.93 -3.88
C GLU A 191 -17.66 8.96 -5.40
N GLU A 192 -18.72 8.56 -6.07
CA GLU A 192 -18.80 8.53 -7.53
C GLU A 192 -19.89 9.48 -8.01
N TYR A 193 -19.51 10.40 -8.88
CA TYR A 193 -20.40 11.38 -9.45
C TYR A 193 -20.42 11.29 -10.97
N VAL A 194 -21.57 11.53 -11.56
CA VAL A 194 -21.74 11.73 -13.00
C VAL A 194 -21.90 13.22 -13.25
N LEU A 195 -20.88 13.86 -13.77
CA LEU A 195 -20.81 15.30 -13.97
C LEU A 195 -20.76 15.64 -15.46
N LYS A 196 -21.29 16.81 -15.84
CA LYS A 196 -21.07 17.38 -17.17
C LYS A 196 -19.63 17.91 -17.29
N LYS A 197 -19.14 18.04 -18.53
CA LYS A 197 -17.77 18.51 -18.79
C LYS A 197 -17.47 19.88 -18.15
N SER A 198 -18.46 20.80 -18.16
CA SER A 198 -18.33 22.10 -17.49
C SER A 198 -18.15 21.95 -15.99
N GLU A 199 -18.97 21.14 -15.33
CA GLU A 199 -18.92 20.90 -13.88
C GLU A 199 -17.59 20.24 -13.46
N ILE A 200 -17.05 19.36 -14.31
CA ILE A 200 -15.71 18.77 -14.07
C ILE A 200 -14.63 19.85 -14.15
N ASN A 201 -14.68 20.73 -15.14
CA ASN A 201 -13.70 21.81 -15.29
C ASN A 201 -13.77 22.76 -14.11
N ASP A 202 -14.96 23.19 -13.69
CA ASP A 202 -15.17 24.06 -12.53
C ASP A 202 -14.61 23.41 -11.23
N MET A 203 -14.85 22.11 -11.07
CA MET A 203 -14.31 21.36 -9.93
C MET A 203 -12.77 21.28 -9.98
N ILE A 204 -12.18 21.01 -11.14
CA ILE A 204 -10.71 20.96 -11.29
C ILE A 204 -10.12 22.35 -11.04
N GLU A 205 -10.72 23.41 -11.55
CA GLU A 205 -10.29 24.78 -11.35
C GLU A 205 -10.30 25.14 -9.86
N SER A 206 -11.33 24.77 -9.13
CA SER A 206 -11.42 24.96 -7.67
C SER A 206 -10.35 24.22 -6.87
N LEU A 207 -9.80 23.14 -7.42
CA LEU A 207 -8.77 22.32 -6.79
C LEU A 207 -7.34 22.70 -7.23
N THR A 208 -7.17 23.52 -8.27
CA THR A 208 -5.88 23.75 -8.95
C THR A 208 -4.77 24.20 -8.00
N GLU A 209 -5.08 25.05 -7.04
CA GLU A 209 -4.10 25.56 -6.06
C GLU A 209 -3.63 24.46 -5.07
N ASN A 210 -4.40 23.41 -4.90
CA ASN A 210 -4.15 22.32 -3.96
C ASN A 210 -3.69 21.03 -4.64
N ILE A 211 -3.55 21.01 -5.96
CA ILE A 211 -3.09 19.81 -6.68
C ILE A 211 -1.60 19.61 -6.41
N ASP A 212 -1.26 18.49 -5.77
CA ASP A 212 0.12 18.08 -5.48
C ASP A 212 0.69 17.16 -6.56
N TYR A 213 -0.19 16.38 -7.22
CA TYR A 213 0.19 15.47 -8.27
C TYR A 213 -0.92 15.34 -9.31
N ALA A 214 -0.53 15.32 -10.58
CA ALA A 214 -1.45 15.06 -11.69
C ALA A 214 -0.84 14.03 -12.66
N LYS A 215 -1.66 13.11 -13.14
CA LYS A 215 -1.26 12.09 -14.12
C LYS A 215 -2.41 11.81 -15.09
N THR A 216 -2.07 11.70 -16.36
CA THR A 216 -2.98 11.19 -17.40
C THR A 216 -2.61 9.76 -17.75
N LEU A 217 -3.60 8.88 -17.78
CA LEU A 217 -3.48 7.51 -18.23
C LEU A 217 -4.26 7.33 -19.52
N ASP A 218 -3.58 6.90 -20.59
CA ASP A 218 -4.24 6.45 -21.80
C ASP A 218 -4.75 5.01 -21.63
N ILE A 219 -6.00 4.76 -22.01
CA ILE A 219 -6.61 3.43 -22.04
C ILE A 219 -6.92 3.10 -23.50
N PRO A 220 -5.94 2.60 -24.27
CA PRO A 220 -6.08 2.44 -25.72
C PRO A 220 -7.23 1.52 -26.13
N MET A 221 -7.57 0.52 -25.30
CA MET A 221 -8.68 -0.40 -25.57
C MET A 221 -10.06 0.25 -25.52
N LEU A 222 -10.18 1.41 -24.88
CA LEU A 222 -11.44 2.16 -24.71
C LEU A 222 -11.40 3.49 -25.46
N ASP A 223 -10.28 3.81 -26.11
CA ASP A 223 -10.02 5.13 -26.70
C ASP A 223 -10.32 6.27 -25.69
N GLN A 224 -9.92 6.06 -24.47
CA GLN A 224 -10.19 6.97 -23.34
C GLN A 224 -8.92 7.34 -22.60
N LYS A 225 -8.94 8.55 -22.07
CA LYS A 225 -7.92 9.03 -21.13
C LYS A 225 -8.54 9.21 -19.75
N VAL A 226 -7.82 8.80 -18.73
CA VAL A 226 -8.18 9.03 -17.31
C VAL A 226 -7.19 10.00 -16.71
N ARG A 227 -7.66 11.10 -16.18
CA ARG A 227 -6.85 12.02 -15.38
C ARG A 227 -6.98 11.70 -13.90
N ILE A 228 -5.86 11.70 -13.22
CA ILE A 228 -5.76 11.45 -11.80
C ILE A 228 -5.13 12.68 -11.17
N TYR A 229 -5.78 13.25 -10.18
CA TYR A 229 -5.25 14.36 -9.39
C TYR A 229 -5.15 13.93 -7.93
N GLU A 230 -4.04 14.26 -7.31
CA GLU A 230 -3.87 14.15 -5.86
C GLU A 230 -3.86 15.56 -5.28
N VAL A 231 -4.73 15.81 -4.31
CA VAL A 231 -4.94 17.12 -3.71
C VAL A 231 -4.39 17.07 -2.29
N LYS A 232 -3.68 18.12 -1.89
CA LYS A 232 -3.20 18.28 -0.51
C LYS A 232 -4.38 18.26 0.45
N ASP A 233 -4.20 17.56 1.55
CA ASP A 233 -5.13 17.65 2.66
C ASP A 233 -4.91 19.05 3.30
N ASN A 234 -5.90 19.92 3.23
CA ASN A 234 -5.90 21.15 4.02
C ASN A 234 -6.09 20.75 5.49
N VAL A 235 -4.98 20.72 6.24
CA VAL A 235 -4.98 20.54 7.69
C VAL A 235 -5.23 21.88 8.36
#